data_c0db9b64a9cf7145882f53377a2ac436
#
_entry.id   c0db9b64a9cf7145882f53377a2ac436
#
_cell.length_a   1.000
_cell.length_b   1.000
_cell.length_c   1.000
_cell.angle_alpha   90.00
_cell.angle_beta   90.00
_cell.angle_gamma   90.00
#
_symmetry.space_group_name_H-M   'P 1'
#
loop_
_entity.id
_entity.type
_entity.pdbx_description
1 polymer ?
#
loop_
_entity_poly.entity_id
_entity_poly.type
_entity_poly.pdbx_seq_one_letter_code
_entity_poly.pdbx_strand_id
1 'polypeptide(L)'
;GAIIYKTLAGGIIGFYLLSFLVNMLKYLFKSNSAKERAGMKEYIYNFIFWFFMLFVGYMIVDWILYLIDVFIYSIQKHFTTLLGTTDTSAAISLISIFRTDADTGMINALMYLASVFSGLVFIGNYAGTAMIQTGGFGAMPVVCIRATNNKRAFSMWADIFGLNMFIPLIDSGLLLVPGGFYTIVKATAGQAAADSFSVSFVRLLIIWAIIPSRNILLRMFGGGAAPVNGMRGLAAM
;
A
#
# COMPACT_ATOMS: atom_id res chain seq x y z
N GLY A 1 -5.48 -10.74 4.50
CA GLY A 1 -6.60 -9.77 4.44
C GLY A 1 -7.96 -10.47 4.32
N ALA A 2 -8.12 -11.37 3.35
CA ALA A 2 -9.41 -12.02 3.06
C ALA A 2 -10.02 -12.80 4.25
N ILE A 3 -9.21 -13.56 4.97
CA ILE A 3 -9.67 -14.34 6.14
C ILE A 3 -10.14 -13.39 7.24
N ILE A 4 -9.37 -12.36 7.55
CA ILE A 4 -9.71 -11.35 8.56
C ILE A 4 -11.01 -10.65 8.17
N TYR A 5 -11.15 -10.24 6.91
CA TYR A 5 -12.38 -9.64 6.41
C TYR A 5 -13.61 -10.55 6.61
N LYS A 6 -13.55 -11.80 6.15
CA LYS A 6 -14.65 -12.76 6.24
C LYS A 6 -15.05 -13.05 7.69
N THR A 7 -14.06 -13.20 8.57
CA THR A 7 -14.32 -13.43 10.00
C THR A 7 -14.99 -12.22 10.65
N LEU A 8 -14.47 -11.00 10.39
CA LEU A 8 -15.05 -9.77 10.92
C LEU A 8 -16.43 -9.50 10.31
N ALA A 9 -16.62 -9.67 9.00
CA ALA A 9 -17.91 -9.49 8.36
C ALA A 9 -18.97 -10.42 8.96
N GLY A 10 -18.65 -11.71 9.14
CA GLY A 10 -19.57 -12.68 9.75
C GLY A 10 -19.96 -12.31 11.18
N GLY A 11 -18.99 -11.91 12.02
CA GLY A 11 -19.27 -11.51 13.39
C GLY A 11 -20.02 -10.19 13.52
N ILE A 12 -19.80 -9.27 12.59
CA ILE A 12 -20.34 -7.90 12.63
C ILE A 12 -21.74 -7.79 12.07
N ILE A 13 -22.17 -8.68 11.16
CA ILE A 13 -23.53 -8.63 10.57
C ILE A 13 -24.62 -8.57 11.63
N GLY A 14 -24.51 -9.40 12.68
CA GLY A 14 -25.46 -9.40 13.78
C GLY A 14 -25.53 -8.04 14.50
N PHE A 15 -24.37 -7.47 14.83
CA PHE A 15 -24.31 -6.12 15.43
C PHE A 15 -24.81 -5.02 14.50
N TYR A 16 -24.58 -5.16 13.21
CA TYR A 16 -25.04 -4.20 12.22
C TYR A 16 -26.56 -4.18 12.13
N LEU A 17 -27.19 -5.36 12.07
CA LEU A 17 -28.65 -5.50 12.08
C LEU A 17 -29.26 -5.01 13.40
N LEU A 18 -28.64 -5.35 14.53
CA LEU A 18 -29.09 -4.86 15.84
C LEU A 18 -29.02 -3.33 15.93
N SER A 19 -27.92 -2.73 15.48
CA SER A 19 -27.75 -1.26 15.42
C SER A 19 -28.81 -0.62 14.55
N PHE A 20 -29.15 -1.24 13.40
CA PHE A 20 -30.23 -0.79 12.55
C PHE A 20 -31.59 -0.81 13.26
N LEU A 21 -31.95 -1.91 13.91
CA LEU A 21 -33.21 -2.04 14.64
C LEU A 21 -33.32 -1.00 15.75
N VAL A 22 -32.27 -0.81 16.57
CA VAL A 22 -32.23 0.18 17.64
C VAL A 22 -32.42 1.60 17.11
N ASN A 23 -31.75 1.95 16.02
CA ASN A 23 -31.88 3.28 15.44
C ASN A 23 -33.25 3.48 14.78
N MET A 24 -33.80 2.46 14.12
CA MET A 24 -35.15 2.50 13.58
C MET A 24 -36.18 2.72 14.67
N LEU A 25 -36.08 2.03 15.79
CA LEU A 25 -36.96 2.28 16.94
C LEU A 25 -36.86 3.71 17.45
N LYS A 26 -35.62 4.26 17.59
CA LYS A 26 -35.43 5.66 17.99
C LYS A 26 -36.13 6.64 17.03
N TYR A 27 -36.04 6.40 15.71
CA TYR A 27 -36.71 7.24 14.72
C TYR A 27 -38.22 7.10 14.76
N LEU A 28 -38.75 5.88 14.98
CA LEU A 28 -40.20 5.66 15.14
C LEU A 28 -40.76 6.44 16.34
N PHE A 29 -40.08 6.44 17.49
CA PHE A 29 -40.48 7.17 18.68
C PHE A 29 -40.37 8.70 18.53
N LYS A 30 -39.52 9.18 17.60
CA LYS A 30 -39.29 10.60 17.35
C LYS A 30 -39.99 11.14 16.10
N SER A 31 -40.75 10.32 15.38
CA SER A 31 -41.27 10.63 13.99
C SER A 31 -42.36 11.69 13.91
N ASN A 32 -42.46 12.58 14.89
CA ASN A 32 -43.52 13.61 14.94
C ASN A 32 -43.27 14.79 14.00
N SER A 33 -42.06 15.00 13.48
CA SER A 33 -41.70 16.09 12.57
C SER A 33 -41.38 15.63 11.15
N ALA A 34 -41.63 16.48 10.15
CA ALA A 34 -41.26 16.21 8.75
C ALA A 34 -39.74 16.04 8.59
N LYS A 35 -38.94 16.77 9.37
CA LYS A 35 -37.47 16.69 9.38
C LYS A 35 -36.97 15.33 9.87
N GLU A 36 -37.60 14.79 10.90
CA GLU A 36 -37.20 13.48 11.45
C GLU A 36 -37.58 12.33 10.51
N ARG A 37 -38.71 12.44 9.81
CA ARG A 37 -39.09 11.49 8.75
C ARG A 37 -38.11 11.52 7.56
N ALA A 38 -37.63 12.69 7.16
CA ALA A 38 -36.61 12.82 6.13
C ALA A 38 -35.28 12.18 6.59
N GLY A 39 -34.87 12.41 7.83
CA GLY A 39 -33.69 11.79 8.43
C GLY A 39 -33.78 10.26 8.50
N MET A 40 -34.98 9.72 8.79
CA MET A 40 -35.20 8.27 8.79
C MET A 40 -35.02 7.67 7.38
N LYS A 41 -35.56 8.31 6.35
CA LYS A 41 -35.38 7.87 4.96
C LYS A 41 -33.89 7.84 4.59
N GLU A 42 -33.18 8.92 4.87
CA GLU A 42 -31.73 8.99 4.59
C GLU A 42 -30.95 7.90 5.33
N TYR A 43 -31.29 7.64 6.60
CA TYR A 43 -30.65 6.58 7.38
C TYR A 43 -30.91 5.19 6.75
N ILE A 44 -32.15 4.89 6.31
CA ILE A 44 -32.48 3.62 5.65
C ILE A 44 -31.69 3.46 4.35
N TYR A 45 -31.61 4.50 3.50
CA TYR A 45 -30.84 4.44 2.27
C TYR A 45 -29.34 4.21 2.55
N ASN A 46 -28.79 4.93 3.51
CA ASN A 46 -27.40 4.75 3.92
C ASN A 46 -27.16 3.35 4.47
N PHE A 47 -28.07 2.82 5.29
CA PHE A 47 -27.96 1.46 5.81
C PHE A 47 -27.94 0.42 4.69
N ILE A 48 -28.90 0.47 3.76
CA ILE A 48 -28.99 -0.47 2.64
C ILE A 48 -27.72 -0.39 1.79
N PHE A 49 -27.27 0.84 1.46
CA PHE A 49 -26.05 1.05 0.67
C PHE A 49 -24.81 0.44 1.34
N TRP A 50 -24.57 0.75 2.62
CA TRP A 50 -23.41 0.25 3.32
C TRP A 50 -23.50 -1.24 3.66
N PHE A 51 -24.70 -1.76 3.86
CA PHE A 51 -24.93 -3.19 4.00
C PHE A 51 -24.59 -3.92 2.69
N PHE A 52 -24.98 -3.38 1.56
CA PHE A 52 -24.60 -3.91 0.25
C PHE A 52 -23.08 -3.83 0.03
N MET A 53 -22.46 -2.70 0.37
CA MET A 53 -21.01 -2.51 0.29
C MET A 53 -20.23 -3.48 1.17
N LEU A 54 -20.82 -3.98 2.23
CA LEU A 54 -20.21 -5.01 3.08
C LEU A 54 -20.00 -6.33 2.33
N PHE A 55 -20.81 -6.64 1.33
CA PHE A 55 -20.66 -7.86 0.53
C PHE A 55 -19.86 -7.60 -0.76
N VAL A 56 -20.18 -6.53 -1.45
CA VAL A 56 -19.59 -6.21 -2.76
C VAL A 56 -18.21 -5.55 -2.61
N GLY A 57 -18.01 -4.79 -1.54
CA GLY A 57 -16.76 -4.10 -1.30
C GLY A 57 -15.54 -5.01 -1.24
N TYR A 58 -15.71 -6.22 -0.68
CA TYR A 58 -14.67 -7.25 -0.72
C TYR A 58 -14.24 -7.56 -2.15
N MET A 59 -15.22 -7.82 -3.03
CA MET A 59 -14.95 -8.18 -4.42
C MET A 59 -14.27 -7.03 -5.17
N ILE A 60 -14.72 -5.79 -4.93
CA ILE A 60 -14.13 -4.60 -5.56
C ILE A 60 -12.67 -4.43 -5.15
N VAL A 61 -12.38 -4.50 -3.85
CA VAL A 61 -11.01 -4.34 -3.35
C VAL A 61 -10.11 -5.47 -3.83
N ASP A 62 -10.58 -6.72 -3.81
CA ASP A 62 -9.84 -7.87 -4.29
C ASP A 62 -9.51 -7.75 -5.78
N TRP A 63 -10.46 -7.27 -6.56
CA TRP A 63 -10.26 -7.02 -7.99
C TRP A 63 -9.24 -5.89 -8.26
N ILE A 64 -9.28 -4.80 -7.50
CA ILE A 64 -8.30 -3.72 -7.60
C ILE A 64 -6.90 -4.22 -7.25
N LEU A 65 -6.75 -4.99 -6.18
CA LEU A 65 -5.47 -5.59 -5.80
C LEU A 65 -4.95 -6.54 -6.89
N TYR A 66 -5.82 -7.35 -7.46
CA TYR A 66 -5.47 -8.21 -8.60
C TYR A 66 -4.95 -7.41 -9.80
N LEU A 67 -5.63 -6.30 -10.15
CA LEU A 67 -5.16 -5.43 -11.23
C LEU A 67 -3.78 -4.84 -10.93
N ILE A 68 -3.53 -4.40 -9.69
CA ILE A 68 -2.23 -3.89 -9.27
C ILE A 68 -1.15 -4.97 -9.44
N ASP A 69 -1.42 -6.21 -9.02
CA ASP A 69 -0.50 -7.34 -9.18
C ASP A 69 -0.21 -7.64 -10.65
N VAL A 70 -1.22 -7.59 -11.52
CA VAL A 70 -1.04 -7.75 -12.97
C VAL A 70 -0.15 -6.65 -13.55
N PHE A 71 -0.34 -5.40 -13.13
CA PHE A 71 0.53 -4.29 -13.54
C PHE A 71 1.97 -4.47 -13.07
N ILE A 72 2.17 -4.83 -11.81
CA ILE A 72 3.50 -5.11 -11.24
C ILE A 72 4.17 -6.23 -12.05
N TYR A 73 3.48 -7.34 -12.27
CA TYR A 73 3.99 -8.45 -13.07
C TYR A 73 4.36 -8.02 -14.49
N SER A 74 3.52 -7.22 -15.15
CA SER A 74 3.76 -6.73 -16.51
C SER A 74 5.00 -5.85 -16.58
N ILE A 75 5.16 -4.93 -15.61
CA ILE A 75 6.34 -4.07 -15.49
C ILE A 75 7.59 -4.94 -15.30
N GLN A 76 7.54 -5.89 -14.39
CA GLN A 76 8.65 -6.79 -14.09
C GLN A 76 9.05 -7.62 -15.31
N LYS A 77 8.08 -8.22 -15.99
CA LYS A 77 8.31 -9.03 -17.20
C LYS A 77 8.91 -8.20 -18.33
N HIS A 78 8.39 -7.01 -18.57
CA HIS A 78 8.93 -6.13 -19.61
C HIS A 78 10.37 -5.73 -19.34
N PHE A 79 10.67 -5.43 -18.08
CA PHE A 79 12.01 -5.05 -17.65
C PHE A 79 13.02 -6.21 -17.80
N THR A 80 12.65 -7.44 -17.41
CA THR A 80 13.52 -8.61 -17.61
C THR A 80 13.78 -8.93 -19.08
N THR A 81 12.78 -8.72 -19.93
CA THR A 81 12.94 -8.85 -21.39
C THR A 81 13.93 -7.82 -21.94
N LEU A 82 13.86 -6.57 -21.49
CA LEU A 82 14.80 -5.51 -21.87
C LEU A 82 16.23 -5.77 -21.38
N LEU A 83 16.38 -6.40 -20.22
CA LEU A 83 17.69 -6.74 -19.65
C LEU A 83 18.31 -8.02 -20.21
N GLY A 84 17.55 -8.77 -21.06
CA GLY A 84 18.00 -10.05 -21.59
C GLY A 84 18.21 -11.13 -20.54
N THR A 85 17.64 -10.97 -19.33
CA THR A 85 17.71 -11.95 -18.25
C THR A 85 16.46 -12.81 -18.27
N THR A 86 16.65 -14.15 -18.28
CA THR A 86 15.54 -15.11 -18.24
C THR A 86 14.99 -15.32 -16.83
N ASP A 87 15.71 -14.85 -15.82
CA ASP A 87 15.37 -15.08 -14.41
C ASP A 87 14.78 -13.82 -13.78
N THR A 88 13.44 -13.78 -13.73
CA THR A 88 12.67 -12.69 -13.13
C THR A 88 12.97 -12.52 -11.65
N SER A 89 13.28 -13.60 -10.95
CA SER A 89 13.57 -13.57 -9.52
C SER A 89 14.94 -12.93 -9.21
N ALA A 90 15.93 -13.12 -10.09
CA ALA A 90 17.26 -12.57 -9.92
C ALA A 90 17.34 -11.08 -10.24
N ALA A 91 16.60 -10.60 -11.26
CA ALA A 91 16.62 -9.18 -11.66
C ALA A 91 15.96 -8.25 -10.63
N ILE A 92 15.05 -8.79 -9.82
CA ILE A 92 14.21 -8.01 -8.91
C ILE A 92 14.39 -8.47 -7.46
N SER A 93 15.26 -9.45 -7.20
CA SER A 93 15.56 -9.75 -5.82
C SER A 93 16.18 -8.50 -5.19
N LEU A 94 15.53 -7.95 -4.17
CA LEU A 94 16.04 -6.83 -3.38
C LEU A 94 17.49 -7.10 -2.96
N ILE A 95 17.83 -8.35 -2.73
CA ILE A 95 19.17 -8.83 -2.36
C ILE A 95 20.18 -8.58 -3.48
N SER A 96 19.82 -8.78 -4.77
CA SER A 96 20.74 -8.53 -5.89
C SER A 96 21.00 -7.04 -6.12
N ILE A 97 19.98 -6.20 -5.85
CA ILE A 97 20.14 -4.74 -5.93
C ILE A 97 21.05 -4.22 -4.81
N PHE A 98 20.98 -4.85 -3.63
CA PHE A 98 21.78 -4.49 -2.46
C PHE A 98 23.11 -5.24 -2.36
N ARG A 99 23.34 -6.24 -3.22
CA ARG A 99 24.59 -6.99 -3.23
C ARG A 99 25.68 -6.18 -3.94
N THR A 100 26.60 -5.63 -3.17
CA THR A 100 27.89 -5.19 -3.67
C THR A 100 28.85 -6.36 -3.50
N ASP A 101 29.53 -6.80 -4.56
CA ASP A 101 30.57 -7.82 -4.42
C ASP A 101 31.66 -7.26 -3.51
N ALA A 102 31.86 -7.95 -2.39
CA ALA A 102 32.80 -7.56 -1.36
C ALA A 102 34.25 -7.91 -1.81
N ASP A 103 34.76 -7.09 -2.70
CA ASP A 103 36.23 -7.10 -2.87
C ASP A 103 36.87 -6.43 -1.65
N THR A 104 38.00 -7.00 -1.23
CA THR A 104 38.70 -6.99 0.03
C THR A 104 39.21 -5.64 0.56
N GLY A 105 38.42 -4.56 0.45
CA GLY A 105 38.78 -3.25 0.98
C GLY A 105 37.81 -2.76 2.07
N MET A 106 38.30 -2.03 3.06
CA MET A 106 37.50 -1.43 4.14
C MET A 106 36.33 -0.59 3.59
N ILE A 107 36.52 0.10 2.46
CA ILE A 107 35.49 0.90 1.79
C ILE A 107 34.38 0.01 1.25
N ASN A 108 34.72 -1.14 0.64
CA ASN A 108 33.73 -2.09 0.13
C ASN A 108 32.96 -2.75 1.27
N ALA A 109 33.58 -3.01 2.42
CA ALA A 109 32.91 -3.49 3.62
C ALA A 109 31.89 -2.46 4.16
N LEU A 110 32.23 -1.17 4.18
CA LEU A 110 31.33 -0.09 4.57
C LEU A 110 30.14 0.04 3.58
N MET A 111 30.39 -0.07 2.27
CA MET A 111 29.34 -0.07 1.25
C MET A 111 28.42 -1.27 1.39
N TYR A 112 28.97 -2.44 1.69
CA TYR A 112 28.15 -3.62 1.96
C TYR A 112 27.24 -3.41 3.17
N LEU A 113 27.78 -2.91 4.29
CA LEU A 113 26.99 -2.60 5.49
C LEU A 113 25.91 -1.55 5.19
N ALA A 114 26.23 -0.49 4.45
CA ALA A 114 25.26 0.52 4.03
C ALA A 114 24.15 -0.08 3.15
N SER A 115 24.48 -1.00 2.25
CA SER A 115 23.53 -1.72 1.40
C SER A 115 22.59 -2.60 2.21
N VAL A 116 23.14 -3.37 3.15
CA VAL A 116 22.34 -4.22 4.06
C VAL A 116 21.40 -3.36 4.91
N PHE A 117 21.90 -2.27 5.48
CA PHE A 117 21.08 -1.36 6.26
C PHE A 117 19.95 -0.74 5.43
N SER A 118 20.25 -0.30 4.20
CA SER A 118 19.25 0.22 3.26
C SER A 118 18.18 -0.82 2.93
N GLY A 119 18.61 -2.07 2.73
CA GLY A 119 17.70 -3.20 2.50
C GLY A 119 16.77 -3.44 3.68
N LEU A 120 17.30 -3.42 4.90
CA LEU A 120 16.50 -3.59 6.12
C LEU A 120 15.48 -2.45 6.29
N VAL A 121 15.88 -1.20 6.05
CA VAL A 121 14.96 -0.04 6.10
C VAL A 121 13.87 -0.18 5.05
N PHE A 122 14.21 -0.60 3.82
CA PHE A 122 13.24 -0.80 2.76
C PHE A 122 12.25 -1.92 3.09
N ILE A 123 12.74 -3.08 3.56
CA ILE A 123 11.90 -4.21 3.98
C ILE A 123 10.99 -3.81 5.13
N GLY A 124 11.49 -3.06 6.11
CA GLY A 124 10.67 -2.56 7.22
C GLY A 124 9.54 -1.64 6.75
N ASN A 125 9.82 -0.73 5.81
CA ASN A 125 8.78 0.12 5.21
C ASN A 125 7.75 -0.68 4.40
N TYR A 126 8.20 -1.68 3.64
CA TYR A 126 7.32 -2.55 2.88
C TYR A 126 6.43 -3.40 3.78
N ALA A 127 6.98 -3.98 4.86
CA ALA A 127 6.22 -4.71 5.86
C ALA A 127 5.16 -3.82 6.53
N GLY A 128 5.51 -2.58 6.89
CA GLY A 128 4.54 -1.60 7.40
C GLY A 128 3.40 -1.32 6.43
N THR A 129 3.71 -1.16 5.15
CA THR A 129 2.69 -0.99 4.09
C THR A 129 1.79 -2.21 3.97
N ALA A 130 2.35 -3.41 3.98
CA ALA A 130 1.61 -4.67 3.91
C ALA A 130 0.68 -4.85 5.14
N MET A 131 1.12 -4.43 6.33
CA MET A 131 0.27 -4.42 7.53
C MET A 131 -0.92 -3.45 7.39
N ILE A 132 -0.69 -2.24 6.86
CA ILE A 132 -1.76 -1.25 6.61
C ILE A 132 -2.74 -1.78 5.56
N GLN A 133 -2.26 -2.39 4.49
CA GLN A 133 -3.10 -3.00 3.47
C GLN A 133 -3.94 -4.15 4.04
N THR A 134 -3.31 -5.05 4.78
CA THR A 134 -4.00 -6.19 5.38
C THR A 134 -5.01 -5.74 6.45
N GLY A 135 -4.61 -4.83 7.33
CA GLY A 135 -5.46 -4.26 8.38
C GLY A 135 -6.57 -3.39 7.83
N GLY A 136 -6.27 -2.54 6.86
CA GLY A 136 -7.25 -1.67 6.20
C GLY A 136 -8.32 -2.46 5.47
N PHE A 137 -7.92 -3.52 4.76
CA PHE A 137 -8.85 -4.43 4.11
C PHE A 137 -9.73 -5.17 5.13
N GLY A 138 -9.11 -5.69 6.21
CA GLY A 138 -9.84 -6.34 7.30
C GLY A 138 -10.78 -5.41 8.06
N ALA A 139 -10.45 -4.12 8.18
CA ALA A 139 -11.26 -3.12 8.88
C ALA A 139 -12.49 -2.64 8.08
N MET A 140 -12.57 -2.91 6.78
CA MET A 140 -13.65 -2.42 5.92
C MET A 140 -15.06 -2.71 6.46
N PRO A 141 -15.38 -3.89 7.03
CA PRO A 141 -16.70 -4.15 7.60
C PRO A 141 -17.06 -3.19 8.74
N VAL A 142 -16.10 -2.87 9.62
CA VAL A 142 -16.27 -1.90 10.72
C VAL A 142 -16.51 -0.50 10.18
N VAL A 143 -15.76 -0.12 9.14
CA VAL A 143 -15.88 1.18 8.49
C VAL A 143 -17.24 1.33 7.81
N CYS A 144 -17.78 0.29 7.15
CA CYS A 144 -19.11 0.29 6.56
C CYS A 144 -20.20 0.57 7.60
N ILE A 145 -20.12 -0.07 8.78
CA ILE A 145 -21.05 0.19 9.87
C ILE A 145 -20.99 1.66 10.32
N ARG A 146 -19.76 2.14 10.56
CA ARG A 146 -19.57 3.52 11.02
C ARG A 146 -20.00 4.53 9.96
N ALA A 147 -19.82 4.22 8.69
CA ALA A 147 -20.21 5.07 7.58
C ALA A 147 -21.74 5.24 7.43
N THR A 148 -22.54 4.31 7.94
CA THR A 148 -24.00 4.44 8.00
C THR A 148 -24.42 5.70 8.75
N ASN A 149 -23.70 6.02 9.83
CA ASN A 149 -23.96 7.21 10.64
C ASN A 149 -23.04 8.39 10.29
N ASN A 150 -21.85 8.12 9.75
CA ASN A 150 -20.84 9.12 9.46
C ASN A 150 -20.06 8.78 8.19
N LYS A 151 -20.49 9.35 7.06
CA LYS A 151 -19.86 9.16 5.73
C LYS A 151 -18.37 9.52 5.72
N ARG A 152 -17.92 10.44 6.60
CA ARG A 152 -16.52 10.83 6.71
C ARG A 152 -15.61 9.66 7.13
N ALA A 153 -16.16 8.69 7.88
CA ALA A 153 -15.39 7.52 8.30
C ALA A 153 -14.92 6.68 7.09
N PHE A 154 -15.78 6.53 6.09
CA PHE A 154 -15.41 5.82 4.85
C PHE A 154 -14.42 6.62 4.01
N SER A 155 -14.64 7.92 3.85
CA SER A 155 -13.70 8.79 3.11
C SER A 155 -12.29 8.71 3.72
N MET A 156 -12.16 8.86 5.03
CA MET A 156 -10.85 8.74 5.71
C MET A 156 -10.21 7.35 5.51
N TRP A 157 -11.00 6.29 5.59
CA TRP A 157 -10.50 4.94 5.33
C TRP A 157 -10.07 4.79 3.87
N ALA A 158 -10.88 5.25 2.91
CA ALA A 158 -10.59 5.16 1.48
C ALA A 158 -9.32 5.95 1.12
N ASP A 159 -9.11 7.13 1.71
CA ASP A 159 -7.91 7.94 1.50
C ASP A 159 -6.65 7.20 2.00
N ILE A 160 -6.69 6.66 3.22
CA ILE A 160 -5.53 5.96 3.81
C ILE A 160 -5.29 4.63 3.10
N PHE A 161 -6.33 3.82 2.96
CA PHE A 161 -6.22 2.48 2.40
C PHE A 161 -5.95 2.51 0.89
N GLY A 162 -6.68 3.36 0.16
CA GLY A 162 -6.55 3.51 -1.29
C GLY A 162 -5.14 3.94 -1.70
N LEU A 163 -4.57 4.94 -1.02
CA LEU A 163 -3.18 5.36 -1.29
C LEU A 163 -2.18 4.24 -1.00
N ASN A 164 -2.36 3.51 0.10
CA ASN A 164 -1.46 2.42 0.45
C ASN A 164 -1.55 1.22 -0.51
N MET A 165 -2.68 1.02 -1.20
CA MET A 165 -2.79 -0.02 -2.23
C MET A 165 -1.85 0.21 -3.42
N PHE A 166 -1.57 1.47 -3.78
CA PHE A 166 -0.71 1.81 -4.91
C PHE A 166 0.79 1.84 -4.57
N ILE A 167 1.16 1.79 -3.29
CA ILE A 167 2.57 1.82 -2.87
C ILE A 167 3.40 0.69 -3.52
N PRO A 168 2.98 -0.58 -3.56
CA PRO A 168 3.76 -1.64 -4.19
C PRO A 168 3.99 -1.40 -5.68
N LEU A 169 3.03 -0.79 -6.38
CA LEU A 169 3.19 -0.44 -7.79
C LEU A 169 4.24 0.66 -7.97
N ILE A 170 4.18 1.71 -7.16
CA ILE A 170 5.17 2.80 -7.18
C ILE A 170 6.55 2.28 -6.82
N ASP A 171 6.66 1.49 -5.76
CA ASP A 171 7.92 0.89 -5.31
C ASP A 171 8.52 -0.03 -6.38
N SER A 172 7.69 -0.84 -7.06
CA SER A 172 8.12 -1.66 -8.20
C SER A 172 8.73 -0.83 -9.31
N GLY A 173 8.07 0.27 -9.70
CA GLY A 173 8.57 1.17 -10.73
C GLY A 173 9.88 1.85 -10.32
N LEU A 174 9.97 2.36 -9.09
CA LEU A 174 11.15 3.04 -8.60
C LEU A 174 12.36 2.10 -8.42
N LEU A 175 12.14 0.85 -8.02
CA LEU A 175 13.21 -0.15 -7.87
C LEU A 175 13.84 -0.57 -9.21
N LEU A 176 13.16 -0.34 -10.34
CA LEU A 176 13.74 -0.58 -11.66
C LEU A 176 14.84 0.43 -12.02
N VAL A 177 14.83 1.63 -11.43
CA VAL A 177 15.80 2.68 -11.75
C VAL A 177 17.23 2.27 -11.42
N PRO A 178 17.58 1.78 -10.21
CA PRO A 178 18.95 1.35 -9.91
C PRO A 178 19.38 0.12 -10.73
N GLY A 179 18.44 -0.79 -11.05
CA GLY A 179 18.71 -1.93 -11.94
C GLY A 179 18.97 -1.50 -13.38
N GLY A 180 18.13 -0.60 -13.92
CA GLY A 180 18.31 -0.04 -15.26
C GLY A 180 19.63 0.72 -15.39
N PHE A 181 19.98 1.53 -14.41
CA PHE A 181 21.27 2.23 -14.37
C PHE A 181 22.47 1.25 -14.47
N TYR A 182 22.46 0.21 -13.64
CA TYR A 182 23.50 -0.83 -13.69
C TYR A 182 23.61 -1.46 -15.08
N THR A 183 22.49 -1.82 -15.69
CA THR A 183 22.46 -2.48 -17.01
C THR A 183 22.97 -1.56 -18.12
N ILE A 184 22.60 -0.29 -18.09
CA ILE A 184 23.08 0.70 -19.06
C ILE A 184 24.61 0.82 -18.95
N VAL A 185 25.15 0.97 -17.75
CA VAL A 185 26.60 1.04 -17.54
C VAL A 185 27.29 -0.23 -18.00
N LYS A 186 26.75 -1.41 -17.68
CA LYS A 186 27.27 -2.70 -18.14
C LYS A 186 27.32 -2.81 -19.66
N ALA A 187 26.26 -2.37 -20.34
CA ALA A 187 26.16 -2.42 -21.79
C ALA A 187 27.10 -1.42 -22.50
N THR A 188 27.34 -0.24 -21.89
CA THR A 188 28.12 0.84 -22.51
C THR A 188 29.61 0.79 -22.14
N ALA A 189 29.93 0.47 -20.90
CA ALA A 189 31.30 0.52 -20.36
C ALA A 189 31.86 -0.83 -19.93
N GLY A 190 31.06 -1.91 -20.03
CA GLY A 190 31.45 -3.27 -19.70
C GLY A 190 31.23 -3.65 -18.24
N GLN A 191 31.41 -4.93 -17.93
CA GLN A 191 31.15 -5.52 -16.60
C GLN A 191 32.02 -4.88 -15.51
N ALA A 192 33.33 -4.70 -15.76
CA ALA A 192 34.24 -4.12 -14.77
C ALA A 192 33.86 -2.70 -14.35
N ALA A 193 33.36 -1.91 -15.30
CA ALA A 193 32.86 -0.55 -14.99
C ALA A 193 31.54 -0.60 -14.20
N ALA A 194 30.64 -1.53 -14.53
CA ALA A 194 29.37 -1.70 -13.83
C ALA A 194 29.59 -2.17 -12.37
N ASP A 195 30.61 -2.96 -12.13
CA ASP A 195 30.95 -3.47 -10.78
C ASP A 195 31.88 -2.50 -10.00
N SER A 196 32.17 -1.32 -10.58
CA SER A 196 33.00 -0.33 -9.92
C SER A 196 32.33 0.26 -8.66
N PHE A 197 33.17 0.70 -7.71
CA PHE A 197 32.73 1.40 -6.50
C PHE A 197 31.81 2.60 -6.82
N SER A 198 32.16 3.40 -7.85
CA SER A 198 31.38 4.59 -8.21
C SER A 198 29.96 4.23 -8.63
N VAL A 199 29.78 3.17 -9.42
CA VAL A 199 28.46 2.70 -9.86
C VAL A 199 27.67 2.14 -8.69
N SER A 200 28.29 1.36 -7.83
CA SER A 200 27.69 0.83 -6.61
C SER A 200 27.22 1.95 -5.67
N PHE A 201 28.04 3.00 -5.52
CA PHE A 201 27.70 4.17 -4.71
C PHE A 201 26.51 4.95 -5.29
N VAL A 202 26.49 5.18 -6.61
CA VAL A 202 25.35 5.85 -7.28
C VAL A 202 24.08 5.02 -7.13
N ARG A 203 24.15 3.70 -7.28
CA ARG A 203 23.00 2.81 -7.05
C ARG A 203 22.45 2.95 -5.63
N LEU A 204 23.34 2.98 -4.64
CA LEU A 204 22.95 3.17 -3.24
C LEU A 204 22.24 4.51 -3.04
N LEU A 205 22.75 5.61 -3.60
CA LEU A 205 22.10 6.92 -3.54
C LEU A 205 20.73 6.91 -4.19
N ILE A 206 20.55 6.23 -5.34
CA ILE A 206 19.26 6.08 -6.00
C ILE A 206 18.28 5.34 -5.08
N ILE A 207 18.71 4.25 -4.43
CA ILE A 207 17.88 3.50 -3.49
C ILE A 207 17.44 4.37 -2.31
N TRP A 208 18.35 5.18 -1.76
CA TRP A 208 18.00 6.13 -0.68
C TRP A 208 17.03 7.20 -1.11
N ALA A 209 17.07 7.61 -2.39
CA ALA A 209 16.13 8.55 -2.95
C ALA A 209 14.73 7.97 -3.20
N ILE A 210 14.55 6.64 -3.24
CA ILE A 210 13.26 6.00 -3.47
C ILE A 210 12.24 6.37 -2.38
N ILE A 211 12.64 6.33 -1.11
CA ILE A 211 11.72 6.59 0.02
C ILE A 211 11.12 8.00 -0.05
N PRO A 212 11.91 9.09 -0.16
CA PRO A 212 11.34 10.43 -0.31
C PRO A 212 10.56 10.60 -1.62
N SER A 213 11.03 10.01 -2.74
CA SER A 213 10.36 10.08 -4.04
C SER A 213 8.98 9.43 -3.98
N ARG A 214 8.85 8.28 -3.34
CA ARG A 214 7.56 7.63 -3.08
C ARG A 214 6.60 8.56 -2.35
N ASN A 215 7.07 9.21 -1.29
CA ASN A 215 6.24 10.13 -0.50
C ASN A 215 5.79 11.35 -1.30
N ILE A 216 6.64 11.86 -2.19
CA ILE A 216 6.30 12.96 -3.10
C ILE A 216 5.23 12.50 -4.10
N LEU A 217 5.42 11.33 -4.74
CA LEU A 217 4.45 10.78 -5.68
C LEU A 217 3.08 10.56 -5.01
N LEU A 218 3.04 9.97 -3.82
CA LEU A 218 1.80 9.78 -3.08
C LEU A 218 1.08 11.11 -2.80
N ARG A 219 1.82 12.17 -2.47
CA ARG A 219 1.23 13.51 -2.30
C ARG A 219 0.67 14.07 -3.60
N MET A 220 1.33 13.86 -4.73
CA MET A 220 0.85 14.29 -6.05
C MET A 220 -0.45 13.60 -6.45
N PHE A 221 -0.65 12.35 -6.05
CA PHE A 221 -1.89 11.60 -6.32
C PHE A 221 -3.06 11.94 -5.37
N GLY A 222 -2.96 13.02 -4.61
CA GLY A 222 -4.08 13.55 -3.82
C GLY A 222 -4.02 13.24 -2.33
N GLY A 223 -2.91 12.65 -1.87
CA GLY A 223 -2.69 12.39 -0.45
C GLY A 223 -2.28 13.63 0.32
N GLY A 224 -3.18 14.57 0.55
CA GLY A 224 -2.90 15.75 1.40
C GLY A 224 -2.51 15.41 2.84
N ALA A 225 -2.67 14.17 3.24
CA ALA A 225 -2.20 13.60 4.50
C ALA A 225 -1.57 12.24 4.20
N ALA A 226 -0.43 12.22 3.48
CA ALA A 226 0.39 11.02 3.51
C ALA A 226 0.69 10.72 4.99
N PRO A 227 0.49 9.49 5.48
CA PRO A 227 0.89 9.12 6.82
C PRO A 227 2.40 9.30 6.90
N VAL A 228 2.79 10.47 7.38
CA VAL A 228 4.16 10.75 7.76
C VAL A 228 4.44 9.77 8.88
N ASN A 229 5.31 8.80 8.57
CA ASN A 229 5.94 7.92 9.53
C ASN A 229 4.96 7.30 10.54
N GLY A 230 4.62 6.03 10.39
CA GLY A 230 3.77 5.28 11.31
C GLY A 230 4.19 5.34 12.79
N MET A 231 5.39 5.86 13.12
CA MET A 231 5.83 6.14 14.48
C MET A 231 5.43 7.52 15.01
N ARG A 232 5.23 8.54 14.16
CA ARG A 232 4.80 9.86 14.65
C ARG A 232 3.29 9.97 14.87
N GLY A 233 2.50 9.17 14.18
CA GLY A 233 1.05 9.09 14.40
C GLY A 233 0.67 8.40 15.72
N LEU A 234 1.49 7.48 16.20
CA LEU A 234 1.29 6.80 17.49
C LEU A 234 1.73 7.65 18.69
N ALA A 235 2.62 8.63 18.50
CA ALA A 235 3.08 9.52 19.56
C ALA A 235 2.18 10.77 19.76
N ALA A 236 1.19 10.95 18.88
CA ALA A 236 0.24 12.07 18.94
C ALA A 236 -1.18 11.64 19.36
N MET A 237 -1.37 10.37 19.71
CA MET A 237 -2.55 9.83 20.38
C MET A 237 -2.27 9.59 21.87
#